data_6dc8977add289dd1cf5db8c73a8774f3
#
_entry.id   6dc8977add289dd1cf5db8c73a8774f3
#
_cell.length_a   1.000
_cell.length_b   1.000
_cell.length_c   1.000
_cell.angle_alpha   90.00
_cell.angle_beta   90.00
_cell.angle_gamma   90.00
#
_symmetry.space_group_name_H-M   'P 1'
#
loop_
_entity.id
_entity.type
_entity.pdbx_description
1 polymer ?
#
loop_
_entity_poly.entity_id
_entity_poly.type
_entity_poly.pdbx_seq_one_letter_code
_entity_poly.pdbx_strand_id
1 'polypeptide(L)'
;MPEQRRIEFRIGINVGDIIIDEGDIYGDGVNIAARLETLATPGSICLSDHAYQQIKGKLALEVSDMGEQQLKNIAQPVRVYGVRLDGAATRPALSLPDRPSIAVLPFQNMSGDPEQEYFADGVVEDIITALSRIRWLFVIARNSSFTYKGRAVDVKQVGRELGVRYVLEGSVRKAANRVRVTGQLIDVSTGAHLWGDRFEGALEDIFDLQDQVTASVIGAIAPQLEHAEIERAKRKPTDSLDAYDYFLRGMASYYGRTREAINEALPLFYKAIELDTNFASAYGMAAWCYAWRKLNGWMTDRTQEIAETARLARRAAELGPDDAVALSRGAHALGYVVGDLDTAATFADRALALNPNLAGAWYASGWVRVFLGESDVAIKHFAQAMRLSPLDPHSIGMQAGTAFAHFLAGRFDEASLWAGKAMWEHTNYLTTLVVAAASNALAGRPAEAQNTMVRLRELDPTLRVSNVKDWAAFRRPEDLAKLEEGLRKAGLPE
;
A
#
# COMPACT_ATOMS: atom_id res chain seq x y z
N MET A 1 13.42 18.58 -21.24
CA MET A 1 14.46 18.90 -22.25
C MET A 1 15.57 19.63 -21.55
N PRO A 2 16.87 19.38 -21.86
CA PRO A 2 17.93 20.23 -21.39
C PRO A 2 17.66 21.68 -21.82
N GLU A 3 17.94 22.66 -20.98
CA GLU A 3 17.72 24.09 -21.23
C GLU A 3 18.26 24.57 -22.62
N GLN A 4 19.30 23.91 -23.11
CA GLN A 4 19.94 24.25 -24.43
C GLN A 4 19.13 23.81 -25.66
N ARG A 5 17.97 23.18 -25.54
CA ARG A 5 17.09 22.74 -26.63
C ARG A 5 15.65 23.27 -26.52
N ARG A 6 15.41 24.25 -25.66
CA ARG A 6 14.09 24.86 -25.49
C ARG A 6 13.91 25.90 -26.59
N ILE A 7 12.87 25.74 -27.41
CA ILE A 7 12.45 26.79 -28.38
C ILE A 7 11.62 27.78 -27.57
N GLU A 8 12.07 29.04 -27.52
CA GLU A 8 11.36 30.12 -26.86
C GLU A 8 10.75 31.02 -27.92
N PHE A 9 9.43 31.20 -27.84
CA PHE A 9 8.69 32.06 -28.72
C PHE A 9 8.60 33.48 -28.14
N ARG A 10 8.51 34.47 -29.03
CA ARG A 10 8.06 35.83 -28.73
C ARG A 10 6.66 35.97 -29.28
N ILE A 11 5.75 36.54 -28.52
CA ILE A 11 4.36 36.68 -28.95
C ILE A 11 3.92 38.13 -28.73
N GLY A 12 3.41 38.76 -29.79
CA GLY A 12 2.75 40.06 -29.74
C GLY A 12 1.24 39.88 -29.95
N ILE A 13 0.42 40.42 -29.07
CA ILE A 13 -1.05 40.33 -29.17
C ILE A 13 -1.65 41.74 -29.17
N ASN A 14 -2.41 42.03 -30.21
CA ASN A 14 -3.19 43.26 -30.33
C ASN A 14 -4.65 42.93 -30.70
N VAL A 15 -5.57 43.75 -30.27
CA VAL A 15 -6.98 43.72 -30.68
C VAL A 15 -7.27 44.99 -31.47
N GLY A 16 -7.68 44.84 -32.73
CA GLY A 16 -7.97 45.95 -33.67
C GLY A 16 -8.53 45.43 -34.97
N ASP A 17 -8.97 46.37 -35.82
CA ASP A 17 -9.53 46.04 -37.12
C ASP A 17 -8.45 45.49 -38.08
N ILE A 18 -8.86 44.52 -38.89
CA ILE A 18 -8.01 43.89 -39.91
C ILE A 18 -8.69 43.97 -41.28
N ILE A 19 -7.88 44.03 -42.30
CA ILE A 19 -8.30 43.95 -43.72
C ILE A 19 -7.82 42.60 -44.24
N ILE A 20 -8.72 41.83 -44.85
CA ILE A 20 -8.39 40.55 -45.48
C ILE A 20 -8.50 40.77 -47.00
N ASP A 21 -7.39 40.56 -47.72
CA ASP A 21 -7.35 40.65 -49.17
C ASP A 21 -6.50 39.49 -49.72
N GLU A 22 -7.03 38.78 -50.72
CA GLU A 22 -6.40 37.61 -51.39
C GLU A 22 -5.84 36.52 -50.43
N GLY A 23 -6.37 36.43 -49.21
CA GLY A 23 -5.93 35.45 -48.19
C GLY A 23 -4.84 35.97 -47.25
N ASP A 24 -4.34 37.17 -47.45
CA ASP A 24 -3.43 37.87 -46.55
C ASP A 24 -4.17 38.83 -45.61
N ILE A 25 -3.57 39.12 -44.46
CA ILE A 25 -4.15 39.94 -43.41
C ILE A 25 -3.32 41.23 -43.27
N TYR A 26 -3.99 42.37 -43.43
CA TYR A 26 -3.38 43.70 -43.38
C TYR A 26 -4.08 44.60 -42.36
N GLY A 27 -3.43 45.72 -42.04
CA GLY A 27 -3.99 46.78 -41.21
C GLY A 27 -3.08 47.20 -40.04
N ASP A 28 -3.41 48.33 -39.42
CA ASP A 28 -2.64 48.85 -38.29
C ASP A 28 -2.66 47.86 -37.09
N GLY A 29 -3.74 47.09 -36.92
CA GLY A 29 -3.83 46.09 -35.91
C GLY A 29 -2.80 44.97 -36.03
N VAL A 30 -2.53 44.53 -37.27
CA VAL A 30 -1.50 43.50 -37.59
C VAL A 30 -0.10 44.06 -37.38
N ASN A 31 0.12 45.31 -37.86
CA ASN A 31 1.40 46.01 -37.72
C ASN A 31 1.76 46.21 -36.25
N ILE A 32 0.80 46.59 -35.39
CA ILE A 32 1.01 46.73 -33.95
C ILE A 32 1.39 45.38 -33.34
N ALA A 33 0.68 44.32 -33.66
CA ALA A 33 0.99 42.97 -33.13
C ALA A 33 2.41 42.51 -33.47
N ALA A 34 2.86 42.75 -34.74
CA ALA A 34 4.21 42.44 -35.18
C ALA A 34 5.29 43.26 -34.46
N ARG A 35 4.99 44.53 -34.09
CA ARG A 35 5.92 45.34 -33.30
C ARG A 35 5.96 44.94 -31.83
N LEU A 36 4.83 44.53 -31.26
CA LEU A 36 4.76 44.00 -29.92
C LEU A 36 5.56 42.69 -29.79
N GLU A 37 5.51 41.79 -30.79
CA GLU A 37 6.35 40.61 -30.87
C GLU A 37 7.85 40.96 -30.78
N THR A 38 8.26 42.01 -31.47
CA THR A 38 9.66 42.48 -31.49
C THR A 38 10.11 43.02 -30.11
N LEU A 39 9.19 43.59 -29.33
CA LEU A 39 9.44 44.06 -27.96
C LEU A 39 9.47 42.92 -26.93
N ALA A 40 8.81 41.81 -27.23
CA ALA A 40 8.80 40.68 -26.35
C ALA A 40 10.19 40.05 -26.20
N THR A 41 10.56 39.69 -24.98
CA THR A 41 11.75 38.85 -24.74
C THR A 41 11.43 37.40 -25.07
N PRO A 42 12.42 36.54 -25.42
CA PRO A 42 12.17 35.12 -25.59
C PRO A 42 11.44 34.53 -24.39
N GLY A 43 10.38 33.72 -24.60
CA GLY A 43 9.54 33.16 -23.58
C GLY A 43 8.48 34.11 -23.00
N SER A 44 8.26 35.29 -23.57
CA SER A 44 7.27 36.26 -23.06
C SER A 44 6.24 36.68 -24.12
N ILE A 45 5.14 37.29 -23.65
CA ILE A 45 4.07 37.86 -24.44
C ILE A 45 4.02 39.37 -24.19
N CYS A 46 3.90 40.18 -25.26
CA CYS A 46 3.55 41.58 -25.14
C CYS A 46 2.12 41.82 -25.64
N LEU A 47 1.32 42.53 -24.82
CA LEU A 47 -0.06 42.87 -25.11
C LEU A 47 -0.20 44.37 -25.34
N SER A 48 -1.05 44.79 -26.29
CA SER A 48 -1.53 46.15 -26.34
C SER A 48 -2.50 46.44 -25.20
N ASP A 49 -2.77 47.70 -24.87
CA ASP A 49 -3.78 48.06 -23.88
C ASP A 49 -5.16 47.48 -24.23
N HIS A 50 -5.57 47.54 -25.48
CA HIS A 50 -6.81 46.96 -25.95
C HIS A 50 -6.88 45.44 -25.66
N ALA A 51 -5.80 44.69 -25.93
CA ALA A 51 -5.74 43.28 -25.62
C ALA A 51 -5.75 43.04 -24.12
N TYR A 52 -5.02 43.80 -23.32
CA TYR A 52 -4.98 43.71 -21.89
C TYR A 52 -6.35 43.94 -21.24
N GLN A 53 -7.09 44.96 -21.67
CA GLN A 53 -8.45 45.22 -21.13
C GLN A 53 -9.43 44.07 -21.37
N GLN A 54 -9.26 43.31 -22.47
CA GLN A 54 -10.11 42.12 -22.73
C GLN A 54 -9.88 40.97 -21.79
N ILE A 55 -8.68 40.83 -21.20
CA ILE A 55 -8.31 39.73 -20.32
C ILE A 55 -8.26 40.11 -18.84
N LYS A 56 -8.22 41.40 -18.55
CA LYS A 56 -8.17 41.94 -17.17
C LYS A 56 -9.31 41.45 -16.35
N GLY A 57 -8.99 40.77 -15.22
CA GLY A 57 -9.97 40.17 -14.32
C GLY A 57 -10.60 38.85 -14.81
N LYS A 58 -10.27 38.39 -16.01
CA LYS A 58 -10.72 37.09 -16.55
C LYS A 58 -9.65 36.00 -16.49
N LEU A 59 -8.37 36.42 -16.53
CA LEU A 59 -7.22 35.52 -16.43
C LEU A 59 -6.32 36.00 -15.30
N ALA A 60 -5.87 35.04 -14.46
CA ALA A 60 -4.87 35.31 -13.41
C ALA A 60 -3.48 35.25 -14.03
N LEU A 61 -3.02 36.35 -14.62
CA LEU A 61 -1.69 36.49 -15.22
C LEU A 61 -0.91 37.57 -14.46
N GLU A 62 0.38 37.34 -14.24
CA GLU A 62 1.29 38.36 -13.78
C GLU A 62 1.63 39.27 -14.98
N VAL A 63 1.10 40.47 -14.94
CA VAL A 63 1.22 41.46 -16.01
C VAL A 63 2.03 42.63 -15.50
N SER A 64 3.12 42.98 -16.19
CA SER A 64 3.92 44.20 -15.95
C SER A 64 3.54 45.29 -16.94
N ASP A 65 3.19 46.47 -16.44
CA ASP A 65 2.97 47.65 -17.28
C ASP A 65 4.32 48.19 -17.79
N MET A 66 4.54 48.13 -19.09
CA MET A 66 5.74 48.62 -19.74
C MET A 66 5.63 50.08 -20.19
N GLY A 67 4.50 50.74 -19.89
CA GLY A 67 4.22 52.12 -20.27
C GLY A 67 3.92 52.30 -21.75
N GLU A 68 3.89 53.60 -22.19
CA GLU A 68 3.71 53.98 -23.60
C GLU A 68 4.99 53.74 -24.41
N GLN A 69 4.88 52.96 -25.47
CA GLN A 69 5.99 52.63 -26.35
C GLN A 69 5.76 53.23 -27.74
N GLN A 70 6.77 53.95 -28.25
CA GLN A 70 6.73 54.44 -29.62
C GLN A 70 7.15 53.31 -30.57
N LEU A 71 6.18 52.74 -31.29
CA LEU A 71 6.41 51.65 -32.23
C LEU A 71 6.79 52.15 -33.60
N LYS A 72 7.74 51.49 -34.26
CA LYS A 72 8.21 51.92 -35.60
C LYS A 72 7.06 51.87 -36.60
N ASN A 73 6.82 52.99 -37.29
CA ASN A 73 5.75 53.24 -38.29
C ASN A 73 4.32 53.19 -37.72
N ILE A 74 4.14 53.37 -36.42
CA ILE A 74 2.85 53.57 -35.77
C ILE A 74 2.78 55.02 -35.28
N ALA A 75 1.76 55.76 -35.74
CA ALA A 75 1.68 57.20 -35.52
C ALA A 75 1.49 57.61 -34.05
N GLN A 76 0.80 56.79 -33.25
CA GLN A 76 0.53 57.07 -31.85
C GLN A 76 1.27 56.08 -30.95
N PRO A 77 1.75 56.54 -29.77
CA PRO A 77 2.30 55.63 -28.78
C PRO A 77 1.27 54.58 -28.36
N VAL A 78 1.71 53.33 -28.18
CA VAL A 78 0.88 52.24 -27.74
C VAL A 78 1.30 51.83 -26.31
N ARG A 79 0.36 51.82 -25.38
CA ARG A 79 0.63 51.30 -24.06
C ARG A 79 0.74 49.78 -24.10
N VAL A 80 1.83 49.26 -23.55
CA VAL A 80 2.25 47.87 -23.68
C VAL A 80 2.32 47.22 -22.32
N TYR A 81 1.85 45.97 -22.24
CA TYR A 81 1.90 45.13 -21.06
C TYR A 81 2.68 43.88 -21.37
N GLY A 82 3.68 43.59 -20.56
CA GLY A 82 4.46 42.34 -20.63
C GLY A 82 3.89 41.24 -19.74
N VAL A 83 3.71 40.05 -20.31
CA VAL A 83 3.37 38.83 -19.58
C VAL A 83 4.55 37.89 -19.67
N ARG A 84 5.14 37.52 -18.55
CA ARG A 84 6.16 36.46 -18.51
C ARG A 84 5.49 35.12 -18.45
N LEU A 85 5.87 34.22 -19.38
CA LEU A 85 5.42 32.82 -19.35
C LEU A 85 6.28 31.96 -18.42
N ASP A 86 7.35 32.50 -17.83
CA ASP A 86 8.17 31.84 -16.81
C ASP A 86 7.44 31.63 -15.47
N GLY A 87 6.34 32.33 -15.30
CA GLY A 87 5.27 31.96 -14.39
C GLY A 87 4.21 31.20 -15.17
N ALA A 88 4.49 30.02 -15.71
CA ALA A 88 3.44 29.02 -15.76
C ALA A 88 2.88 29.01 -14.34
N ALA A 89 1.64 29.51 -14.17
CA ALA A 89 0.97 29.46 -12.90
C ALA A 89 1.23 28.05 -12.38
N THR A 90 2.18 27.92 -11.47
CA THR A 90 2.31 26.73 -10.66
C THR A 90 0.92 26.65 -10.07
N ARG A 91 0.08 25.76 -10.65
CA ARG A 91 -1.17 25.41 -9.99
C ARG A 91 -0.77 25.25 -8.55
N PRO A 92 -1.38 25.97 -7.59
CA PRO A 92 -0.97 25.88 -6.22
C PRO A 92 -0.84 24.38 -5.93
N ALA A 93 0.36 23.96 -5.50
CA ALA A 93 0.64 22.56 -5.28
C ALA A 93 -0.51 22.02 -4.44
N LEU A 94 -1.21 21.00 -4.93
CA LEU A 94 -2.32 20.44 -4.18
C LEU A 94 -1.75 20.01 -2.84
N SER A 95 -2.42 20.40 -1.75
CA SER A 95 -2.02 19.93 -0.42
C SER A 95 -2.03 18.41 -0.41
N LEU A 96 -0.95 17.81 0.11
CA LEU A 96 -0.89 16.37 0.29
C LEU A 96 -2.05 15.93 1.19
N PRO A 97 -2.76 14.84 0.84
CA PRO A 97 -3.74 14.26 1.75
C PRO A 97 -3.10 13.87 3.09
N ASP A 98 -3.87 13.91 4.18
CA ASP A 98 -3.41 13.49 5.52
C ASP A 98 -3.00 12.02 5.56
N ARG A 99 -3.56 11.20 4.66
CA ARG A 99 -3.21 9.79 4.48
C ARG A 99 -2.25 9.59 3.30
N PRO A 100 -1.52 8.45 3.24
CA PRO A 100 -0.66 8.10 2.11
C PRO A 100 -1.40 8.19 0.79
N SER A 101 -0.72 8.69 -0.24
CA SER A 101 -1.35 8.97 -1.53
C SER A 101 -0.47 8.50 -2.68
N ILE A 102 -1.09 7.85 -3.67
CA ILE A 102 -0.41 7.27 -4.83
C ILE A 102 -1.11 7.62 -6.13
N ALA A 103 -0.32 7.86 -7.18
CA ALA A 103 -0.75 7.86 -8.56
C ALA A 103 -0.11 6.68 -9.30
N VAL A 104 -0.90 5.97 -10.09
CA VAL A 104 -0.39 4.95 -11.01
C VAL A 104 -0.37 5.56 -12.40
N LEU A 105 0.82 5.75 -12.95
CA LEU A 105 0.98 6.32 -14.29
C LEU A 105 0.69 5.28 -15.37
N PRO A 106 0.27 5.70 -16.56
CA PRO A 106 0.13 4.80 -17.70
C PRO A 106 1.46 4.09 -17.97
N PHE A 107 1.41 2.76 -18.07
CA PHE A 107 2.60 1.98 -18.37
C PHE A 107 3.01 2.18 -19.83
N GLN A 108 4.31 2.31 -20.07
CA GLN A 108 4.85 2.50 -21.41
C GLN A 108 4.79 1.20 -22.21
N ASN A 109 4.15 1.24 -23.37
CA ASN A 109 4.19 0.13 -24.31
C ASN A 109 5.55 0.14 -25.06
N MET A 110 6.41 -0.81 -24.72
CA MET A 110 7.74 -0.98 -25.30
C MET A 110 7.76 -2.03 -26.44
N SER A 111 6.60 -2.50 -26.89
CA SER A 111 6.48 -3.57 -27.88
C SER A 111 6.52 -3.08 -29.34
N GLY A 112 6.25 -1.79 -29.57
CA GLY A 112 6.03 -1.24 -30.91
C GLY A 112 4.72 -1.70 -31.58
N ASP A 113 3.89 -2.48 -30.89
CA ASP A 113 2.60 -3.00 -31.37
C ASP A 113 1.45 -2.18 -30.70
N PRO A 114 0.68 -1.39 -31.46
CA PRO A 114 -0.41 -0.58 -30.93
C PRO A 114 -1.50 -1.41 -30.23
N GLU A 115 -1.70 -2.66 -30.61
CA GLU A 115 -2.69 -3.53 -29.95
C GLU A 115 -2.32 -3.86 -28.50
N GLN A 116 -1.06 -3.71 -28.12
CA GLN A 116 -0.61 -3.89 -26.73
C GLN A 116 -0.84 -2.66 -25.85
N GLU A 117 -1.21 -1.54 -26.43
CA GLU A 117 -1.52 -0.29 -25.70
C GLU A 117 -2.72 -0.50 -24.77
N TYR A 118 -3.73 -1.18 -25.27
CA TYR A 118 -4.94 -1.46 -24.50
C TYR A 118 -4.67 -2.48 -23.35
N PHE A 119 -3.75 -3.42 -23.54
CA PHE A 119 -3.31 -4.31 -22.46
C PHE A 119 -2.58 -3.54 -21.36
N ALA A 120 -1.64 -2.67 -21.74
CA ALA A 120 -0.92 -1.82 -20.78
C ALA A 120 -1.89 -0.92 -19.99
N ASP A 121 -2.90 -0.36 -20.65
CA ASP A 121 -3.93 0.46 -20.02
C ASP A 121 -4.80 -0.36 -19.05
N GLY A 122 -5.18 -1.57 -19.45
CA GLY A 122 -5.97 -2.51 -18.64
C GLY A 122 -5.25 -2.89 -17.32
N VAL A 123 -3.98 -3.27 -17.41
CA VAL A 123 -3.15 -3.56 -16.20
C VAL A 123 -3.14 -2.37 -15.25
N VAL A 124 -2.98 -1.15 -15.75
CA VAL A 124 -2.97 0.06 -14.91
C VAL A 124 -4.33 0.30 -14.25
N GLU A 125 -5.42 0.11 -15.00
CA GLU A 125 -6.79 0.27 -14.48
C GLU A 125 -7.10 -0.75 -13.37
N ASP A 126 -6.68 -2.01 -13.55
CA ASP A 126 -6.84 -3.07 -12.55
C ASP A 126 -6.01 -2.78 -11.29
N ILE A 127 -4.79 -2.28 -11.45
CA ILE A 127 -3.94 -1.86 -10.32
C ILE A 127 -4.60 -0.68 -9.57
N ILE A 128 -5.08 0.35 -10.25
CA ILE A 128 -5.80 1.48 -9.63
C ILE A 128 -7.02 0.97 -8.86
N THR A 129 -7.81 0.09 -9.47
CA THR A 129 -9.00 -0.48 -8.86
C THR A 129 -8.66 -1.30 -7.61
N ALA A 130 -7.63 -2.14 -7.68
CA ALA A 130 -7.20 -2.97 -6.56
C ALA A 130 -6.60 -2.13 -5.41
N LEU A 131 -5.78 -1.11 -5.72
CA LEU A 131 -5.26 -0.16 -4.73
C LEU A 131 -6.38 0.64 -4.05
N SER A 132 -7.42 1.01 -4.78
CA SER A 132 -8.56 1.78 -4.25
C SER A 132 -9.35 1.02 -3.19
N ARG A 133 -9.21 -0.31 -3.10
CA ARG A 133 -9.78 -1.15 -2.02
C ARG A 133 -9.01 -1.04 -0.70
N ILE A 134 -7.84 -0.41 -0.71
CA ILE A 134 -7.02 -0.18 0.49
C ILE A 134 -7.46 1.14 1.15
N ARG A 135 -8.23 1.06 2.24
CA ARG A 135 -8.89 2.22 2.88
C ARG A 135 -7.94 3.32 3.37
N TRP A 136 -6.76 2.95 3.87
CA TRP A 136 -5.76 3.90 4.33
C TRP A 136 -4.99 4.61 3.22
N LEU A 137 -5.14 4.17 1.96
CA LEU A 137 -4.43 4.72 0.81
C LEU A 137 -5.36 5.62 -0.02
N PHE A 138 -4.89 6.83 -0.32
CA PHE A 138 -5.55 7.72 -1.27
C PHE A 138 -5.02 7.45 -2.67
N VAL A 139 -5.87 6.97 -3.57
CA VAL A 139 -5.47 6.61 -4.94
C VAL A 139 -6.05 7.62 -5.92
N ILE A 140 -5.19 8.17 -6.77
CA ILE A 140 -5.62 9.08 -7.84
C ILE A 140 -6.42 8.32 -8.88
N ALA A 141 -7.56 8.89 -9.27
CA ALA A 141 -8.42 8.33 -10.30
C ALA A 141 -7.71 8.23 -11.66
N ARG A 142 -8.04 7.17 -12.42
CA ARG A 142 -7.50 6.85 -13.74
C ARG A 142 -7.41 8.07 -14.67
N ASN A 143 -8.49 8.83 -14.81
CA ASN A 143 -8.55 9.96 -15.74
C ASN A 143 -7.47 11.02 -15.47
N SER A 144 -7.13 11.27 -14.21
CA SER A 144 -6.07 12.21 -13.84
C SER A 144 -4.69 11.64 -14.14
N SER A 145 -4.43 10.38 -13.82
CA SER A 145 -3.17 9.71 -14.12
C SER A 145 -2.93 9.60 -15.63
N PHE A 146 -3.97 9.35 -16.42
CA PHE A 146 -3.87 9.18 -17.87
C PHE A 146 -3.65 10.48 -18.65
N THR A 147 -3.73 11.64 -18.02
CA THR A 147 -3.28 12.90 -18.64
C THR A 147 -1.78 12.91 -18.94
N TYR A 148 -1.02 12.01 -18.33
CA TYR A 148 0.42 11.83 -18.56
C TYR A 148 0.77 10.80 -19.64
N LYS A 149 -0.23 10.17 -20.27
CA LYS A 149 -0.02 9.13 -21.29
C LYS A 149 0.80 9.69 -22.49
N GLY A 150 1.86 8.94 -22.86
CA GLY A 150 2.74 9.33 -23.97
C GLY A 150 3.69 10.51 -23.69
N ARG A 151 3.76 10.96 -22.43
CA ARG A 151 4.61 12.09 -22.04
C ARG A 151 5.80 11.59 -21.20
N ALA A 152 6.99 12.12 -21.47
CA ALA A 152 8.10 11.99 -20.55
C ALA A 152 7.89 12.98 -19.39
N VAL A 153 7.72 12.48 -18.18
CA VAL A 153 7.41 13.31 -17.01
C VAL A 153 8.44 13.11 -15.91
N ASP A 154 8.69 14.18 -15.17
CA ASP A 154 9.42 14.10 -13.91
C ASP A 154 8.44 13.68 -12.79
N VAL A 155 8.73 12.59 -12.11
CA VAL A 155 7.88 12.06 -11.02
C VAL A 155 7.67 13.09 -9.90
N LYS A 156 8.66 13.97 -9.64
CA LYS A 156 8.51 15.07 -8.67
C LYS A 156 7.49 16.11 -9.13
N GLN A 157 7.43 16.35 -10.45
CA GLN A 157 6.42 17.24 -11.02
C GLN A 157 5.03 16.61 -10.92
N VAL A 158 4.89 15.32 -11.29
CA VAL A 158 3.64 14.57 -11.15
C VAL A 158 3.11 14.62 -9.73
N GLY A 159 3.99 14.39 -8.75
CA GLY A 159 3.62 14.44 -7.33
C GLY A 159 3.07 15.80 -6.88
N ARG A 160 3.66 16.89 -7.35
CA ARG A 160 3.15 18.26 -7.08
C ARG A 160 1.82 18.54 -7.77
N GLU A 161 1.68 18.13 -9.03
CA GLU A 161 0.47 18.39 -9.83
C GLU A 161 -0.73 17.57 -9.37
N LEU A 162 -0.52 16.33 -8.94
CA LEU A 162 -1.57 15.43 -8.45
C LEU A 162 -1.72 15.44 -6.92
N GLY A 163 -0.83 16.09 -6.18
CA GLY A 163 -0.84 16.11 -4.72
C GLY A 163 -0.65 14.72 -4.12
N VAL A 164 0.33 13.94 -4.63
CA VAL A 164 0.61 12.59 -4.15
C VAL A 164 2.02 12.43 -3.61
N ARG A 165 2.19 11.50 -2.68
CA ARG A 165 3.50 11.14 -2.10
C ARG A 165 4.23 10.10 -2.90
N TYR A 166 3.50 9.20 -3.55
CA TYR A 166 4.06 8.06 -4.25
C TYR A 166 3.56 8.00 -5.69
N VAL A 167 4.42 7.52 -6.57
CA VAL A 167 4.10 7.24 -7.96
C VAL A 167 4.50 5.80 -8.28
N LEU A 168 3.57 5.06 -8.87
CA LEU A 168 3.85 3.78 -9.51
C LEU A 168 3.93 4.02 -11.02
N GLU A 169 5.04 3.67 -11.62
CA GLU A 169 5.23 3.69 -13.07
C GLU A 169 5.70 2.33 -13.57
N GLY A 170 5.61 2.11 -14.87
CA GLY A 170 6.01 0.83 -15.43
C GLY A 170 6.03 0.78 -16.94
N SER A 171 6.33 -0.39 -17.46
CA SER A 171 6.32 -0.67 -18.89
C SER A 171 5.83 -2.08 -19.20
N VAL A 172 5.28 -2.23 -20.39
CA VAL A 172 4.85 -3.51 -20.96
C VAL A 172 5.65 -3.78 -22.22
N ARG A 173 6.20 -4.97 -22.34
CA ARG A 173 6.92 -5.43 -23.53
C ARG A 173 6.43 -6.81 -23.94
N LYS A 174 5.97 -6.93 -25.17
CA LYS A 174 5.63 -8.20 -25.80
C LYS A 174 6.79 -8.66 -26.70
N ALA A 175 7.12 -9.93 -26.62
CA ALA A 175 8.07 -10.59 -27.52
C ALA A 175 7.55 -11.98 -27.86
N ALA A 176 7.14 -12.21 -29.10
CA ALA A 176 6.45 -13.42 -29.55
C ALA A 176 5.22 -13.74 -28.69
N ASN A 177 5.17 -14.89 -28.01
CA ASN A 177 4.08 -15.33 -27.16
C ASN A 177 4.29 -14.99 -25.66
N ARG A 178 5.26 -14.12 -25.32
CA ARG A 178 5.55 -13.73 -23.93
C ARG A 178 5.34 -12.25 -23.73
N VAL A 179 4.73 -11.91 -22.60
CA VAL A 179 4.59 -10.54 -22.13
C VAL A 179 5.44 -10.37 -20.88
N ARG A 180 6.16 -9.26 -20.83
CA ARG A 180 6.88 -8.80 -19.65
C ARG A 180 6.29 -7.47 -19.19
N VAL A 181 5.92 -7.40 -17.93
CA VAL A 181 5.49 -6.17 -17.25
C VAL A 181 6.54 -5.82 -16.22
N THR A 182 7.01 -4.58 -16.21
CA THR A 182 7.88 -4.03 -15.16
C THR A 182 7.13 -2.95 -14.42
N GLY A 183 7.30 -2.90 -13.10
CA GLY A 183 6.74 -1.85 -12.26
C GLY A 183 7.77 -1.32 -11.28
N GLN A 184 7.67 -0.04 -10.93
CA GLN A 184 8.50 0.58 -9.90
C GLN A 184 7.73 1.62 -9.12
N LEU A 185 7.88 1.59 -7.78
CA LEU A 185 7.30 2.51 -6.84
C LEU A 185 8.33 3.54 -6.42
N ILE A 186 7.99 4.82 -6.52
CA ILE A 186 8.89 5.93 -6.28
C ILE A 186 8.29 6.87 -5.23
N ASP A 187 9.10 7.25 -4.24
CA ASP A 187 8.80 8.36 -3.33
C ASP A 187 9.06 9.69 -4.06
N VAL A 188 8.02 10.47 -4.24
CA VAL A 188 8.06 11.73 -4.99
C VAL A 188 8.96 12.79 -4.32
N SER A 189 9.02 12.81 -3.00
CA SER A 189 9.75 13.82 -2.24
C SER A 189 11.25 13.66 -2.40
N THR A 190 11.73 12.43 -2.39
CA THR A 190 13.14 12.08 -2.50
C THR A 190 13.57 11.70 -3.92
N GLY A 191 12.65 11.13 -4.70
CA GLY A 191 12.93 10.46 -5.97
C GLY A 191 13.52 9.05 -5.77
N ALA A 192 13.46 8.51 -4.55
CA ALA A 192 13.99 7.19 -4.26
C ALA A 192 13.03 6.10 -4.76
N HIS A 193 13.59 5.07 -5.40
CA HIS A 193 12.86 3.87 -5.75
C HIS A 193 12.68 3.01 -4.49
N LEU A 194 11.43 2.86 -4.04
CA LEU A 194 11.07 2.05 -2.88
C LEU A 194 10.93 0.57 -3.24
N TRP A 195 10.53 0.31 -4.48
CA TRP A 195 10.36 -1.04 -5.01
C TRP A 195 10.47 -1.03 -6.53
N GLY A 196 10.93 -2.13 -7.10
CA GLY A 196 10.92 -2.40 -8.54
C GLY A 196 11.03 -3.89 -8.79
N ASP A 197 10.16 -4.41 -9.69
CA ASP A 197 10.15 -5.83 -10.06
C ASP A 197 9.64 -6.03 -11.49
N ARG A 198 9.74 -7.27 -11.98
CA ARG A 198 9.26 -7.66 -13.30
C ARG A 198 8.45 -8.95 -13.23
N PHE A 199 7.39 -9.00 -14.03
CA PHE A 199 6.49 -10.13 -14.15
C PHE A 199 6.51 -10.63 -15.59
N GLU A 200 6.52 -11.93 -15.79
CA GLU A 200 6.54 -12.55 -17.12
C GLU A 200 5.44 -13.61 -17.20
N GLY A 201 4.73 -13.64 -18.33
CA GLY A 201 3.69 -14.63 -18.58
C GLY A 201 3.48 -14.91 -20.07
N ALA A 202 2.74 -15.97 -20.37
CA ALA A 202 2.32 -16.30 -21.73
C ALA A 202 1.11 -15.45 -22.14
N LEU A 203 0.97 -15.16 -23.44
CA LEU A 203 -0.10 -14.33 -23.99
C LEU A 203 -1.41 -15.08 -24.15
N GLU A 204 -1.40 -16.43 -24.03
CA GLU A 204 -2.57 -17.29 -24.28
C GLU A 204 -3.73 -17.03 -23.33
N ASP A 205 -3.43 -16.46 -22.15
CA ASP A 205 -4.41 -16.12 -21.12
C ASP A 205 -4.17 -14.70 -20.59
N ILE A 206 -4.51 -13.71 -21.41
CA ILE A 206 -4.17 -12.31 -21.17
C ILE A 206 -4.86 -11.75 -19.91
N PHE A 207 -6.08 -12.20 -19.60
CA PHE A 207 -6.82 -11.76 -18.41
C PHE A 207 -6.24 -12.37 -17.13
N ASP A 208 -5.89 -13.67 -17.17
CA ASP A 208 -5.21 -14.34 -16.05
C ASP A 208 -3.85 -13.69 -15.76
N LEU A 209 -3.14 -13.25 -16.80
CA LEU A 209 -1.88 -12.53 -16.64
C LEU A 209 -2.11 -11.14 -16.02
N GLN A 210 -3.14 -10.40 -16.43
CA GLN A 210 -3.52 -9.12 -15.81
C GLN A 210 -3.82 -9.30 -14.32
N ASP A 211 -4.65 -10.27 -13.96
CA ASP A 211 -4.99 -10.58 -12.57
C ASP A 211 -3.76 -10.95 -11.74
N GLN A 212 -2.88 -11.80 -12.30
CA GLN A 212 -1.63 -12.21 -11.63
C GLN A 212 -0.68 -11.02 -11.41
N VAL A 213 -0.49 -10.18 -12.43
CA VAL A 213 0.36 -8.98 -12.32
C VAL A 213 -0.22 -8.03 -11.29
N THR A 214 -1.52 -7.73 -11.37
CA THR A 214 -2.22 -6.86 -10.42
C THR A 214 -2.08 -7.36 -8.99
N ALA A 215 -2.38 -8.63 -8.73
CA ALA A 215 -2.25 -9.22 -7.40
C ALA A 215 -0.81 -9.16 -6.87
N SER A 216 0.17 -9.47 -7.73
CA SER A 216 1.60 -9.46 -7.36
C SER A 216 2.11 -8.05 -7.07
N VAL A 217 1.75 -7.08 -7.91
CA VAL A 217 2.10 -5.65 -7.71
C VAL A 217 1.52 -5.14 -6.39
N ILE A 218 0.22 -5.37 -6.14
CA ILE A 218 -0.43 -4.92 -4.90
C ILE A 218 0.20 -5.57 -3.67
N GLY A 219 0.42 -6.90 -3.71
CA GLY A 219 1.06 -7.63 -2.60
C GLY A 219 2.47 -7.15 -2.28
N ALA A 220 3.22 -6.73 -3.30
CA ALA A 220 4.58 -6.24 -3.15
C ALA A 220 4.65 -4.79 -2.67
N ILE A 221 3.79 -3.88 -3.21
CA ILE A 221 3.92 -2.44 -2.92
C ILE A 221 3.23 -2.02 -1.63
N ALA A 222 2.15 -2.68 -1.19
CA ALA A 222 1.44 -2.30 0.03
C ALA A 222 2.35 -2.32 1.28
N PRO A 223 3.17 -3.36 1.53
CA PRO A 223 4.13 -3.37 2.63
C PRO A 223 5.21 -2.28 2.51
N GLN A 224 5.65 -1.95 1.29
CA GLN A 224 6.65 -0.91 1.05
C GLN A 224 6.10 0.49 1.35
N LEU A 225 4.85 0.75 0.97
CA LEU A 225 4.16 1.99 1.30
C LEU A 225 3.99 2.13 2.82
N GLU A 226 3.55 1.07 3.50
CA GLU A 226 3.41 1.05 4.96
C GLU A 226 4.75 1.33 5.64
N HIS A 227 5.83 0.66 5.22
CA HIS A 227 7.16 0.88 5.75
C HIS A 227 7.66 2.32 5.54
N ALA A 228 7.47 2.88 4.33
CA ALA A 228 7.87 4.26 4.03
C ALA A 228 7.13 5.28 4.90
N GLU A 229 5.83 5.07 5.15
CA GLU A 229 5.04 5.94 6.04
C GLU A 229 5.45 5.79 7.51
N ILE A 230 5.78 4.59 7.96
CA ILE A 230 6.36 4.35 9.29
C ILE A 230 7.66 5.15 9.47
N GLU A 231 8.58 5.07 8.52
CA GLU A 231 9.84 5.82 8.58
C GLU A 231 9.61 7.34 8.53
N ARG A 232 8.61 7.80 7.81
CA ARG A 232 8.19 9.20 7.79
C ARG A 232 7.66 9.65 9.16
N ALA A 233 6.77 8.87 9.77
CA ALA A 233 6.17 9.20 11.06
C ALA A 233 7.19 9.25 12.20
N LYS A 234 8.22 8.38 12.17
CA LYS A 234 9.32 8.41 13.13
C LYS A 234 10.10 9.75 13.15
N ARG A 235 10.15 10.44 12.00
CA ARG A 235 10.88 11.71 11.84
C ARG A 235 10.06 12.94 12.25
N LYS A 236 8.73 12.82 12.42
CA LYS A 236 7.86 13.93 12.82
C LYS A 236 8.10 14.31 14.29
N PRO A 237 8.13 15.60 14.68
CA PRO A 237 8.14 16.04 16.07
C PRO A 237 6.90 15.53 16.83
N THR A 238 7.07 15.22 18.13
CA THR A 238 6.00 14.58 18.93
C THR A 238 4.80 15.49 19.17
N ASP A 239 4.97 16.77 19.19
CA ASP A 239 3.94 17.80 19.38
C ASP A 239 3.08 18.06 18.13
N SER A 240 3.48 17.53 16.97
CA SER A 240 2.77 17.67 15.69
C SER A 240 2.16 16.36 15.17
N LEU A 241 2.02 15.34 16.04
CA LEU A 241 1.49 14.03 15.64
C LEU A 241 -0.05 14.03 15.62
N ASP A 242 -0.60 13.53 14.53
CA ASP A 242 -2.03 13.19 14.40
C ASP A 242 -2.31 11.71 14.74
N ALA A 243 -3.57 11.29 14.68
CA ALA A 243 -4.00 9.93 14.96
C ALA A 243 -3.27 8.90 14.06
N TYR A 244 -3.06 9.24 12.79
CA TYR A 244 -2.38 8.37 11.85
C TYR A 244 -0.87 8.24 12.14
N ASP A 245 -0.21 9.31 12.58
CA ASP A 245 1.19 9.24 12.97
C ASP A 245 1.39 8.36 14.22
N TYR A 246 0.51 8.45 15.22
CA TYR A 246 0.52 7.55 16.39
C TYR A 246 0.29 6.10 15.98
N PHE A 247 -0.65 5.85 15.08
CA PHE A 247 -0.86 4.52 14.51
C PHE A 247 0.40 3.96 13.85
N LEU A 248 1.07 4.75 12.99
CA LEU A 248 2.30 4.35 12.31
C LEU A 248 3.46 4.09 13.29
N ARG A 249 3.60 4.91 14.33
CA ARG A 249 4.59 4.66 15.40
C ARG A 249 4.27 3.38 16.16
N GLY A 250 2.98 3.12 16.44
CA GLY A 250 2.53 1.85 17.00
C GLY A 250 2.88 0.67 16.11
N MET A 251 2.70 0.78 14.80
CA MET A 251 3.13 -0.23 13.83
C MET A 251 4.65 -0.45 13.85
N ALA A 252 5.43 0.62 13.93
CA ALA A 252 6.87 0.53 14.02
C ALA A 252 7.34 -0.29 15.24
N SER A 253 6.78 0.02 16.42
CA SER A 253 7.08 -0.74 17.65
C SER A 253 6.57 -2.18 17.54
N TYR A 254 5.36 -2.39 17.01
CA TYR A 254 4.78 -3.73 16.80
C TYR A 254 5.70 -4.66 15.99
N TYR A 255 6.33 -4.18 14.93
CA TYR A 255 7.25 -4.97 14.10
C TYR A 255 8.52 -5.41 14.83
N GLY A 256 8.85 -4.84 15.99
CA GLY A 256 9.91 -5.32 16.86
C GLY A 256 9.65 -6.69 17.48
N ARG A 257 8.39 -7.08 17.64
CA ARG A 257 7.89 -8.40 18.10
C ARG A 257 8.46 -8.89 19.43
N THR A 258 9.09 -8.04 20.22
CA THR A 258 9.49 -8.33 21.59
C THR A 258 8.38 -7.93 22.56
N ARG A 259 8.49 -8.41 23.80
CA ARG A 259 7.55 -8.02 24.87
C ARG A 259 7.52 -6.52 25.08
N GLU A 260 8.68 -5.90 25.09
CA GLU A 260 8.89 -4.45 25.25
C GLU A 260 8.25 -3.70 24.08
N ALA A 261 8.50 -4.13 22.84
CA ALA A 261 7.97 -3.53 21.63
C ALA A 261 6.43 -3.59 21.56
N ILE A 262 5.82 -4.72 21.93
CA ILE A 262 4.36 -4.86 22.00
C ILE A 262 3.77 -3.99 23.12
N ASN A 263 4.44 -3.89 24.27
CA ASN A 263 4.01 -3.03 25.39
C ASN A 263 4.16 -1.54 25.05
N GLU A 264 5.06 -1.16 24.18
CA GLU A 264 5.21 0.21 23.63
C GLU A 264 4.17 0.49 22.55
N ALA A 265 3.88 -0.48 21.66
CA ALA A 265 2.94 -0.32 20.55
C ALA A 265 1.50 -0.08 21.04
N LEU A 266 1.07 -0.80 22.07
CA LEU A 266 -0.32 -0.78 22.54
C LEU A 266 -0.78 0.62 23.00
N PRO A 267 -0.05 1.37 23.84
CA PRO A 267 -0.39 2.75 24.20
C PRO A 267 -0.43 3.71 22.99
N LEU A 268 0.39 3.49 21.97
CA LEU A 268 0.40 4.30 20.76
C LEU A 268 -0.88 4.08 19.93
N PHE A 269 -1.36 2.85 19.83
CA PHE A 269 -2.66 2.57 19.20
C PHE A 269 -3.82 3.17 20.01
N TYR A 270 -3.78 3.10 21.35
CA TYR A 270 -4.79 3.76 22.17
C TYR A 270 -4.76 5.29 22.00
N LYS A 271 -3.57 5.89 21.85
CA LYS A 271 -3.47 7.34 21.60
C LYS A 271 -4.04 7.70 20.23
N ALA A 272 -3.82 6.86 19.20
CA ALA A 272 -4.46 7.02 17.90
C ALA A 272 -6.01 6.97 18.00
N ILE A 273 -6.55 6.03 18.79
CA ILE A 273 -7.99 5.89 19.07
C ILE A 273 -8.55 7.10 19.84
N GLU A 274 -7.78 7.64 20.80
CA GLU A 274 -8.18 8.84 21.56
C GLU A 274 -8.33 10.07 20.64
N LEU A 275 -7.39 10.23 19.70
CA LEU A 275 -7.37 11.35 18.75
C LEU A 275 -8.41 11.20 17.63
N ASP A 276 -8.67 9.97 17.18
CA ASP A 276 -9.72 9.65 16.22
C ASP A 276 -10.47 8.39 16.66
N THR A 277 -11.61 8.60 17.31
CA THR A 277 -12.47 7.52 17.84
C THR A 277 -13.14 6.67 16.74
N ASN A 278 -13.03 7.07 15.48
CA ASN A 278 -13.54 6.34 14.31
C ASN A 278 -12.44 5.60 13.51
N PHE A 279 -11.20 5.60 13.99
CA PHE A 279 -10.08 4.98 13.31
C PHE A 279 -10.09 3.44 13.47
N ALA A 280 -10.90 2.75 12.65
CA ALA A 280 -11.14 1.30 12.71
C ALA A 280 -9.85 0.47 12.75
N SER A 281 -8.85 0.78 11.91
CA SER A 281 -7.58 0.05 11.85
C SER A 281 -6.78 0.14 13.15
N ALA A 282 -6.85 1.25 13.90
CA ALA A 282 -6.19 1.39 15.20
C ALA A 282 -6.79 0.45 16.26
N TYR A 283 -8.12 0.31 16.28
CA TYR A 283 -8.81 -0.69 17.12
C TYR A 283 -8.38 -2.11 16.74
N GLY A 284 -8.32 -2.43 15.44
CA GLY A 284 -7.88 -3.74 14.96
C GLY A 284 -6.45 -4.07 15.38
N MET A 285 -5.52 -3.11 15.29
CA MET A 285 -4.12 -3.30 15.70
C MET A 285 -3.95 -3.40 17.22
N ALA A 286 -4.69 -2.63 18.00
CA ALA A 286 -4.71 -2.78 19.44
C ALA A 286 -5.19 -4.19 19.86
N ALA A 287 -6.27 -4.70 19.24
CA ALA A 287 -6.73 -6.08 19.46
C ALA A 287 -5.66 -7.12 19.05
N TRP A 288 -4.94 -6.88 17.96
CA TRP A 288 -3.86 -7.74 17.49
C TRP A 288 -2.66 -7.80 18.45
N CYS A 289 -2.33 -6.70 19.14
CA CYS A 289 -1.31 -6.71 20.18
C CYS A 289 -1.63 -7.71 21.32
N TYR A 290 -2.90 -7.84 21.71
CA TYR A 290 -3.32 -8.82 22.69
C TYR A 290 -3.19 -10.26 22.17
N ALA A 291 -3.36 -10.51 20.87
CA ALA A 291 -3.08 -11.82 20.29
C ALA A 291 -1.59 -12.20 20.44
N TRP A 292 -0.67 -11.24 20.24
CA TRP A 292 0.75 -11.45 20.50
C TRP A 292 1.05 -11.69 21.98
N ARG A 293 0.39 -10.96 22.89
CA ARG A 293 0.54 -11.16 24.33
C ARG A 293 0.07 -12.54 24.77
N LYS A 294 -1.06 -13.02 24.23
CA LYS A 294 -1.55 -14.39 24.48
C LYS A 294 -0.56 -15.43 23.93
N LEU A 295 -0.13 -15.28 22.69
CA LEU A 295 0.75 -16.20 21.99
C LEU A 295 2.04 -16.49 22.78
N ASN A 296 2.62 -15.45 23.39
CA ASN A 296 3.91 -15.53 24.08
C ASN A 296 3.78 -15.60 25.61
N GLY A 297 2.58 -15.79 26.16
CA GLY A 297 2.37 -15.87 27.61
C GLY A 297 2.62 -14.55 28.36
N TRP A 298 2.49 -13.40 27.70
CA TRP A 298 2.76 -12.07 28.27
C TRP A 298 1.51 -11.39 28.86
N MET A 299 0.35 -12.03 28.81
CA MET A 299 -0.86 -11.51 29.46
C MET A 299 -0.69 -11.43 30.98
N THR A 300 -1.05 -10.30 31.57
CA THR A 300 -0.93 -10.05 33.03
C THR A 300 -2.28 -10.23 33.73
N ASP A 301 -3.36 -9.73 33.14
CA ASP A 301 -4.73 -9.98 33.54
C ASP A 301 -5.49 -10.62 32.39
N ARG A 302 -5.50 -11.92 32.32
CA ARG A 302 -6.09 -12.67 31.23
C ARG A 302 -7.58 -12.36 31.01
N THR A 303 -8.35 -12.23 32.10
CA THR A 303 -9.79 -11.97 32.02
C THR A 303 -10.04 -10.58 31.41
N GLN A 304 -9.36 -9.58 31.93
CA GLN A 304 -9.49 -8.20 31.45
C GLN A 304 -8.99 -8.07 30.00
N GLU A 305 -7.83 -8.66 29.68
CA GLU A 305 -7.24 -8.56 28.35
C GLU A 305 -8.08 -9.28 27.28
N ILE A 306 -8.74 -10.42 27.62
CA ILE A 306 -9.70 -11.08 26.73
C ILE A 306 -10.93 -10.19 26.48
N ALA A 307 -11.51 -9.62 27.54
CA ALA A 307 -12.68 -8.74 27.43
C ALA A 307 -12.36 -7.49 26.59
N GLU A 308 -11.20 -6.90 26.81
CA GLU A 308 -10.74 -5.72 26.05
C GLU A 308 -10.47 -6.07 24.59
N THR A 309 -9.87 -7.24 24.31
CA THR A 309 -9.68 -7.73 22.93
C THR A 309 -11.03 -7.87 22.21
N ALA A 310 -12.03 -8.44 22.88
CA ALA A 310 -13.38 -8.59 22.33
C ALA A 310 -14.01 -7.22 22.00
N ARG A 311 -13.87 -6.26 22.91
CA ARG A 311 -14.36 -4.88 22.71
C ARG A 311 -13.71 -4.21 21.51
N LEU A 312 -12.37 -4.24 21.45
CA LEU A 312 -11.58 -3.60 20.38
C LEU A 312 -11.87 -4.23 19.01
N ALA A 313 -11.88 -5.57 18.93
CA ALA A 313 -12.10 -6.28 17.67
C ALA A 313 -13.52 -6.04 17.11
N ARG A 314 -14.55 -6.05 17.97
CA ARG A 314 -15.92 -5.74 17.56
C ARG A 314 -16.04 -4.27 17.13
N ARG A 315 -15.44 -3.36 17.90
CA ARG A 315 -15.46 -1.93 17.54
C ARG A 315 -14.75 -1.65 16.23
N ALA A 316 -13.65 -2.32 15.92
CA ALA A 316 -12.98 -2.24 14.63
C ALA A 316 -13.91 -2.61 13.46
N ALA A 317 -14.70 -3.69 13.61
CA ALA A 317 -15.65 -4.13 12.59
C ALA A 317 -16.88 -3.22 12.47
N GLU A 318 -17.36 -2.65 13.57
CA GLU A 318 -18.47 -1.68 13.56
C GLU A 318 -18.10 -0.39 12.82
N LEU A 319 -16.91 0.15 13.09
CA LEU A 319 -16.40 1.38 12.50
C LEU A 319 -15.94 1.21 11.06
N GLY A 320 -15.38 0.06 10.74
CA GLY A 320 -14.85 -0.30 9.42
C GLY A 320 -15.53 -1.53 8.81
N PRO A 321 -16.87 -1.52 8.59
CA PRO A 321 -17.57 -2.66 8.03
C PRO A 321 -17.13 -3.02 6.60
N ASP A 322 -16.47 -2.10 5.93
CA ASP A 322 -15.90 -2.20 4.59
C ASP A 322 -14.35 -1.99 4.59
N ASP A 323 -13.72 -2.08 5.76
CA ASP A 323 -12.27 -2.04 5.94
C ASP A 323 -11.71 -3.46 6.11
N ALA A 324 -11.16 -4.03 5.02
CA ALA A 324 -10.61 -5.38 5.02
C ALA A 324 -9.45 -5.55 6.03
N VAL A 325 -8.68 -4.49 6.32
CA VAL A 325 -7.58 -4.53 7.29
C VAL A 325 -8.14 -4.63 8.70
N ALA A 326 -9.07 -3.75 9.08
CA ALA A 326 -9.70 -3.76 10.39
C ALA A 326 -10.43 -5.09 10.66
N LEU A 327 -11.21 -5.58 9.68
CA LEU A 327 -11.93 -6.85 9.76
C LEU A 327 -10.98 -8.03 9.92
N SER A 328 -9.89 -8.12 9.14
CA SER A 328 -8.95 -9.25 9.22
C SER A 328 -8.21 -9.30 10.57
N ARG A 329 -7.80 -8.14 11.10
CA ARG A 329 -7.16 -8.06 12.42
C ARG A 329 -8.14 -8.42 13.54
N GLY A 330 -9.37 -7.90 13.46
CA GLY A 330 -10.45 -8.25 14.37
C GLY A 330 -10.81 -9.74 14.33
N ALA A 331 -10.89 -10.34 13.14
CA ALA A 331 -11.16 -11.76 12.95
C ALA A 331 -10.13 -12.64 13.68
N HIS A 332 -8.84 -12.39 13.45
CA HIS A 332 -7.79 -13.17 14.13
C HIS A 332 -7.84 -13.01 15.65
N ALA A 333 -8.00 -11.77 16.14
CA ALA A 333 -8.05 -11.49 17.57
C ALA A 333 -9.26 -12.15 18.24
N LEU A 334 -10.46 -12.07 17.63
CA LEU A 334 -11.66 -12.76 18.12
C LEU A 334 -11.49 -14.27 18.12
N GLY A 335 -10.98 -14.85 17.04
CA GLY A 335 -10.80 -16.29 16.94
C GLY A 335 -9.76 -16.80 17.93
N TYR A 336 -8.58 -16.16 17.98
CA TYR A 336 -7.48 -16.67 18.79
C TYR A 336 -7.57 -16.30 20.27
N VAL A 337 -7.91 -15.05 20.60
CA VAL A 337 -7.89 -14.58 22.00
C VAL A 337 -9.20 -14.89 22.71
N VAL A 338 -10.31 -14.58 22.05
CA VAL A 338 -11.66 -14.66 22.65
C VAL A 338 -12.30 -16.05 22.49
N GLY A 339 -11.96 -16.75 21.38
CA GLY A 339 -12.57 -18.02 21.03
C GLY A 339 -13.92 -17.89 20.29
N ASP A 340 -14.31 -16.69 19.88
CA ASP A 340 -15.53 -16.44 19.11
C ASP A 340 -15.27 -16.72 17.62
N LEU A 341 -15.20 -18.04 17.31
CA LEU A 341 -14.79 -18.51 15.98
C LEU A 341 -15.82 -18.25 14.88
N ASP A 342 -17.12 -18.17 15.22
CA ASP A 342 -18.18 -17.92 14.23
C ASP A 342 -18.15 -16.46 13.74
N THR A 343 -18.02 -15.52 14.67
CA THR A 343 -17.83 -14.10 14.34
C THR A 343 -16.50 -13.89 13.62
N ALA A 344 -15.43 -14.57 14.06
CA ALA A 344 -14.12 -14.50 13.42
C ALA A 344 -14.16 -14.98 11.96
N ALA A 345 -14.84 -16.09 11.66
CA ALA A 345 -15.02 -16.59 10.30
C ALA A 345 -15.79 -15.58 9.43
N THR A 346 -16.88 -15.04 9.95
CA THR A 346 -17.69 -14.03 9.26
C THR A 346 -16.84 -12.79 8.88
N PHE A 347 -16.03 -12.29 9.81
CA PHE A 347 -15.17 -11.13 9.55
C PHE A 347 -14.05 -11.47 8.56
N ALA A 348 -13.44 -12.64 8.67
CA ALA A 348 -12.40 -13.10 7.74
C ALA A 348 -12.94 -13.25 6.31
N ASP A 349 -14.09 -13.88 6.13
CA ASP A 349 -14.71 -14.05 4.82
C ASP A 349 -15.11 -12.70 4.20
N ARG A 350 -15.66 -11.79 5.01
CA ARG A 350 -15.96 -10.43 4.55
C ARG A 350 -14.70 -9.66 4.16
N ALA A 351 -13.61 -9.78 4.92
CA ALA A 351 -12.34 -9.13 4.58
C ALA A 351 -11.81 -9.62 3.22
N LEU A 352 -11.88 -10.94 2.96
CA LEU A 352 -11.49 -11.53 1.67
C LEU A 352 -12.38 -11.08 0.51
N ALA A 353 -13.70 -10.97 0.74
CA ALA A 353 -14.64 -10.46 -0.27
C ALA A 353 -14.36 -8.99 -0.62
N LEU A 354 -14.00 -8.16 0.38
CA LEU A 354 -13.69 -6.75 0.18
C LEU A 354 -12.37 -6.53 -0.53
N ASN A 355 -11.33 -7.29 -0.16
CA ASN A 355 -10.00 -7.16 -0.75
C ASN A 355 -9.30 -8.53 -0.88
N PRO A 356 -9.50 -9.26 -1.99
CA PRO A 356 -8.86 -10.55 -2.21
C PRO A 356 -7.33 -10.46 -2.42
N ASN A 357 -6.78 -9.24 -2.61
CA ASN A 357 -5.35 -9.01 -2.77
C ASN A 357 -4.63 -8.63 -1.46
N LEU A 358 -5.33 -8.67 -0.33
CA LEU A 358 -4.77 -8.38 1.00
C LEU A 358 -4.20 -9.66 1.63
N ALA A 359 -2.88 -9.85 1.59
CA ALA A 359 -2.21 -11.01 2.18
C ALA A 359 -2.57 -11.23 3.66
N GLY A 360 -2.71 -10.13 4.44
CA GLY A 360 -3.12 -10.18 5.85
C GLY A 360 -4.53 -10.74 6.08
N ALA A 361 -5.46 -10.58 5.12
CA ALA A 361 -6.79 -11.17 5.20
C ALA A 361 -6.73 -12.69 4.99
N TRP A 362 -5.96 -13.16 4.03
CA TRP A 362 -5.70 -14.58 3.81
C TRP A 362 -4.98 -15.23 5.00
N TYR A 363 -4.01 -14.53 5.60
CA TYR A 363 -3.35 -14.96 6.82
C TYR A 363 -4.34 -15.15 8.00
N ALA A 364 -5.15 -14.13 8.27
CA ALA A 364 -6.13 -14.17 9.35
C ALA A 364 -7.17 -15.27 9.13
N SER A 365 -7.69 -15.39 7.90
CA SER A 365 -8.62 -16.45 7.53
C SER A 365 -7.97 -17.83 7.65
N GLY A 366 -6.73 -18.00 7.23
CA GLY A 366 -5.99 -19.26 7.39
C GLY A 366 -5.96 -19.73 8.83
N TRP A 367 -5.62 -18.85 9.78
CA TRP A 367 -5.62 -19.19 11.20
C TRP A 367 -7.02 -19.47 11.75
N VAL A 368 -8.03 -18.69 11.37
CA VAL A 368 -9.42 -18.97 11.77
C VAL A 368 -9.85 -20.36 11.29
N ARG A 369 -9.49 -20.76 10.06
CA ARG A 369 -9.76 -22.09 9.51
C ARG A 369 -9.00 -23.20 10.25
N VAL A 370 -7.75 -22.94 10.68
CA VAL A 370 -7.02 -23.87 11.58
C VAL A 370 -7.80 -24.09 12.88
N PHE A 371 -8.26 -23.01 13.53
CA PHE A 371 -9.00 -23.12 14.79
C PHE A 371 -10.36 -23.83 14.63
N LEU A 372 -10.99 -23.70 13.46
CA LEU A 372 -12.22 -24.43 13.10
C LEU A 372 -11.97 -25.89 12.75
N GLY A 373 -10.72 -26.31 12.52
CA GLY A 373 -10.35 -27.64 12.05
C GLY A 373 -10.54 -27.86 10.55
N GLU A 374 -10.64 -26.80 9.76
CA GLU A 374 -10.81 -26.81 8.31
C GLU A 374 -9.44 -26.81 7.61
N SER A 375 -8.64 -27.84 7.85
CA SER A 375 -7.22 -27.92 7.51
C SER A 375 -6.90 -27.65 6.04
N ASP A 376 -7.64 -28.26 5.10
CA ASP A 376 -7.33 -28.09 3.65
C ASP A 376 -7.67 -26.68 3.14
N VAL A 377 -8.68 -26.02 3.71
CA VAL A 377 -8.99 -24.62 3.43
C VAL A 377 -7.88 -23.72 3.98
N ALA A 378 -7.44 -23.97 5.21
CA ALA A 378 -6.36 -23.22 5.85
C ALA A 378 -5.06 -23.25 5.01
N ILE A 379 -4.67 -24.43 4.52
CA ILE A 379 -3.47 -24.59 3.66
C ILE A 379 -3.57 -23.72 2.40
N LYS A 380 -4.73 -23.74 1.73
CA LYS A 380 -4.95 -22.90 0.55
C LYS A 380 -4.86 -21.42 0.87
N HIS A 381 -5.41 -21.00 2.00
CA HIS A 381 -5.39 -19.60 2.43
C HIS A 381 -3.97 -19.13 2.76
N PHE A 382 -3.17 -19.91 3.47
CA PHE A 382 -1.77 -19.58 3.73
C PHE A 382 -0.93 -19.58 2.44
N ALA A 383 -1.17 -20.51 1.52
CA ALA A 383 -0.50 -20.54 0.23
C ALA A 383 -0.79 -19.24 -0.57
N GLN A 384 -2.04 -18.79 -0.56
CA GLN A 384 -2.43 -17.53 -1.21
C GLN A 384 -1.80 -16.31 -0.51
N ALA A 385 -1.75 -16.29 0.83
CA ALA A 385 -1.08 -15.22 1.57
C ALA A 385 0.39 -15.12 1.22
N MET A 386 1.12 -16.25 1.20
CA MET A 386 2.54 -16.31 0.82
C MET A 386 2.78 -15.92 -0.65
N ARG A 387 1.84 -16.26 -1.54
CA ARG A 387 1.92 -15.85 -2.96
C ARG A 387 1.75 -14.35 -3.13
N LEU A 388 0.81 -13.73 -2.39
CA LEU A 388 0.52 -12.29 -2.47
C LEU A 388 1.64 -11.45 -1.85
N SER A 389 2.32 -11.96 -0.82
CA SER A 389 3.38 -11.23 -0.12
C SER A 389 4.56 -12.17 0.21
N PRO A 390 5.44 -12.48 -0.77
CA PRO A 390 6.54 -13.43 -0.58
C PRO A 390 7.57 -13.00 0.47
N LEU A 391 7.71 -11.70 0.69
CA LEU A 391 8.62 -11.08 1.67
C LEU A 391 7.88 -10.55 2.90
N ASP A 392 6.70 -11.10 3.19
CA ASP A 392 5.89 -10.65 4.32
C ASP A 392 6.62 -10.87 5.64
N PRO A 393 6.68 -9.86 6.52
CA PRO A 393 7.20 -10.05 7.85
C PRO A 393 6.49 -11.14 8.67
N HIS A 394 5.25 -11.51 8.31
CA HIS A 394 4.48 -12.60 8.94
C HIS A 394 4.63 -13.95 8.24
N SER A 395 5.57 -14.11 7.30
CA SER A 395 5.81 -15.37 6.55
C SER A 395 5.95 -16.59 7.48
N ILE A 396 6.66 -16.42 8.60
CA ILE A 396 6.79 -17.46 9.62
C ILE A 396 5.44 -17.91 10.20
N GLY A 397 4.52 -16.98 10.43
CA GLY A 397 3.18 -17.29 10.93
C GLY A 397 2.35 -18.03 9.88
N MET A 398 2.56 -17.77 8.58
CA MET A 398 1.90 -18.49 7.49
C MET A 398 2.44 -19.93 7.39
N GLN A 399 3.76 -20.10 7.49
CA GLN A 399 4.41 -21.41 7.48
C GLN A 399 4.03 -22.24 8.71
N ALA A 400 4.00 -21.64 9.91
CA ALA A 400 3.56 -22.29 11.14
C ALA A 400 2.09 -22.70 11.07
N GLY A 401 1.23 -21.82 10.52
CA GLY A 401 -0.19 -22.13 10.30
C GLY A 401 -0.39 -23.28 9.31
N THR A 402 0.40 -23.33 8.23
CA THR A 402 0.42 -24.45 7.29
C THR A 402 0.84 -25.76 7.99
N ALA A 403 1.88 -25.69 8.85
CA ALA A 403 2.32 -26.84 9.65
C ALA A 403 1.20 -27.33 10.57
N PHE A 404 0.50 -26.44 11.29
CA PHE A 404 -0.65 -26.78 12.12
C PHE A 404 -1.78 -27.41 11.31
N ALA A 405 -2.12 -26.87 10.15
CA ALA A 405 -3.16 -27.41 9.30
C ALA A 405 -2.83 -28.86 8.85
N HIS A 406 -1.58 -29.13 8.45
CA HIS A 406 -1.15 -30.51 8.17
C HIS A 406 -1.17 -31.40 9.41
N PHE A 407 -0.73 -30.90 10.56
CA PHE A 407 -0.74 -31.61 11.82
C PHE A 407 -2.16 -32.04 12.20
N LEU A 408 -3.12 -31.13 12.17
CA LEU A 408 -4.52 -31.44 12.52
C LEU A 408 -5.14 -32.43 11.54
N ALA A 409 -4.76 -32.41 10.29
CA ALA A 409 -5.14 -33.39 9.27
C ALA A 409 -4.45 -34.76 9.40
N GLY A 410 -3.55 -34.95 10.39
CA GLY A 410 -2.79 -36.18 10.58
C GLY A 410 -1.63 -36.40 9.61
N ARG A 411 -1.27 -35.38 8.84
CA ARG A 411 -0.14 -35.39 7.89
C ARG A 411 1.13 -34.91 8.61
N PHE A 412 1.68 -35.76 9.50
CA PHE A 412 2.74 -35.36 10.43
C PHE A 412 4.09 -35.09 9.74
N ASP A 413 4.38 -35.77 8.62
CA ASP A 413 5.60 -35.55 7.86
C ASP A 413 5.60 -34.20 7.18
N GLU A 414 4.50 -33.82 6.54
CA GLU A 414 4.31 -32.49 5.94
C GLU A 414 4.29 -31.40 7.00
N ALA A 415 3.67 -31.65 8.13
CA ALA A 415 3.66 -30.72 9.27
C ALA A 415 5.10 -30.44 9.76
N SER A 416 5.91 -31.50 9.93
CA SER A 416 7.32 -31.36 10.32
C SER A 416 8.14 -30.62 9.26
N LEU A 417 7.90 -30.88 7.98
CA LEU A 417 8.59 -30.20 6.88
C LEU A 417 8.32 -28.69 6.91
N TRP A 418 7.06 -28.29 7.03
CA TRP A 418 6.68 -26.88 7.10
C TRP A 418 7.18 -26.19 8.38
N ALA A 419 7.11 -26.87 9.51
CA ALA A 419 7.67 -26.39 10.76
C ALA A 419 9.20 -26.23 10.66
N GLY A 420 9.91 -27.19 10.05
CA GLY A 420 11.35 -27.11 9.80
C GLY A 420 11.73 -25.91 8.93
N LYS A 421 10.96 -25.62 7.87
CA LYS A 421 11.15 -24.45 7.02
C LYS A 421 10.99 -23.14 7.82
N ALA A 422 9.95 -23.02 8.63
CA ALA A 422 9.73 -21.84 9.47
C ALA A 422 10.85 -21.67 10.53
N MET A 423 11.36 -22.75 11.11
CA MET A 423 12.46 -22.74 12.09
C MET A 423 13.81 -22.34 11.44
N TRP A 424 14.01 -22.60 10.16
CA TRP A 424 15.20 -22.18 9.43
C TRP A 424 15.26 -20.64 9.31
N GLU A 425 14.14 -20.00 9.05
CA GLU A 425 14.04 -18.55 8.94
C GLU A 425 14.08 -17.86 10.31
N HIS A 426 13.39 -18.43 11.31
CA HIS A 426 13.27 -17.89 12.67
C HIS A 426 13.30 -19.01 13.72
N THR A 427 14.39 -19.12 14.42
CA THR A 427 14.66 -20.21 15.35
C THR A 427 13.81 -20.21 16.61
N ASN A 428 13.22 -19.07 17.02
CA ASN A 428 12.59 -18.87 18.33
C ASN A 428 11.11 -18.42 18.21
N TYR A 429 10.34 -19.02 17.32
CA TYR A 429 8.90 -18.74 17.23
C TYR A 429 8.12 -19.88 17.92
N LEU A 430 7.48 -19.55 19.05
CA LEU A 430 6.85 -20.52 19.94
C LEU A 430 5.88 -21.47 19.20
N THR A 431 5.00 -20.91 18.37
CA THR A 431 4.02 -21.67 17.58
C THR A 431 4.68 -22.76 16.72
N THR A 432 5.79 -22.42 16.07
CA THR A 432 6.52 -23.36 15.22
C THR A 432 7.15 -24.48 16.04
N LEU A 433 7.76 -24.17 17.21
CA LEU A 433 8.36 -25.17 18.07
C LEU A 433 7.31 -26.13 18.64
N VAL A 434 6.13 -25.62 19.00
CA VAL A 434 5.02 -26.45 19.49
C VAL A 434 4.60 -27.46 18.43
N VAL A 435 4.32 -27.01 17.19
CA VAL A 435 3.88 -27.92 16.13
C VAL A 435 5.00 -28.87 15.66
N ALA A 436 6.26 -28.40 15.65
CA ALA A 436 7.41 -29.23 15.29
C ALA A 436 7.64 -30.38 16.29
N ALA A 437 7.62 -30.07 17.59
CA ALA A 437 7.77 -31.06 18.62
C ALA A 437 6.67 -32.14 18.54
N ALA A 438 5.42 -31.72 18.47
CA ALA A 438 4.26 -32.63 18.39
C ALA A 438 4.28 -33.45 17.09
N SER A 439 4.56 -32.85 15.94
CA SER A 439 4.59 -33.53 14.65
C SER A 439 5.69 -34.56 14.58
N ASN A 440 6.93 -34.22 15.01
CA ASN A 440 8.05 -35.16 15.03
C ASN A 440 7.77 -36.37 15.97
N ALA A 441 7.17 -36.11 17.13
CA ALA A 441 6.84 -37.18 18.06
C ALA A 441 5.79 -38.15 17.47
N LEU A 442 4.72 -37.63 16.84
CA LEU A 442 3.69 -38.47 16.22
C LEU A 442 4.14 -39.11 14.89
N ALA A 443 5.13 -38.53 14.20
CA ALA A 443 5.76 -39.13 13.03
C ALA A 443 6.82 -40.19 13.37
N GLY A 444 7.04 -40.53 14.64
CA GLY A 444 8.01 -41.52 15.05
C GLY A 444 9.47 -41.04 15.02
N ARG A 445 9.73 -39.77 15.16
CA ARG A 445 11.04 -39.13 15.22
C ARG A 445 11.33 -38.55 16.62
N PRO A 446 11.55 -39.40 17.64
CA PRO A 446 11.64 -38.97 19.04
C PRO A 446 12.88 -38.09 19.32
N ALA A 447 14.00 -38.28 18.61
CA ALA A 447 15.20 -37.47 18.80
C ALA A 447 14.97 -36.03 18.38
N GLU A 448 14.35 -35.80 17.21
CA GLU A 448 14.01 -34.48 16.68
C GLU A 448 12.95 -33.78 17.55
N ALA A 449 11.98 -34.58 18.05
CA ALA A 449 10.95 -34.08 18.97
C ALA A 449 11.56 -33.59 20.29
N GLN A 450 12.47 -34.35 20.90
CA GLN A 450 13.18 -33.97 22.11
C GLN A 450 14.08 -32.77 21.95
N ASN A 451 14.83 -32.70 20.87
CA ASN A 451 15.67 -31.53 20.55
C ASN A 451 14.83 -30.24 20.42
N THR A 452 13.67 -30.33 19.77
CA THR A 452 12.73 -29.22 19.66
C THR A 452 12.12 -28.88 21.04
N MET A 453 11.81 -29.88 21.85
CA MET A 453 11.24 -29.69 23.19
C MET A 453 12.19 -28.96 24.15
N VAL A 454 13.49 -29.22 24.07
CA VAL A 454 14.49 -28.48 24.87
C VAL A 454 14.36 -26.98 24.59
N ARG A 455 14.34 -26.58 23.31
CA ARG A 455 14.22 -25.17 22.92
C ARG A 455 12.86 -24.58 23.28
N LEU A 456 11.78 -25.34 23.12
CA LEU A 456 10.44 -24.91 23.51
C LEU A 456 10.38 -24.57 25.01
N ARG A 457 11.00 -25.38 25.84
CA ARG A 457 11.06 -25.16 27.32
C ARG A 457 11.98 -24.00 27.72
N GLU A 458 12.98 -23.69 26.93
CA GLU A 458 13.79 -22.49 27.16
C GLU A 458 12.99 -21.19 26.87
N LEU A 459 12.12 -21.22 25.85
CA LEU A 459 11.28 -20.07 25.50
C LEU A 459 10.07 -19.91 26.43
N ASP A 460 9.41 -21.02 26.77
CA ASP A 460 8.29 -21.05 27.70
C ASP A 460 8.47 -22.15 28.78
N PRO A 461 9.18 -21.83 29.87
CA PRO A 461 9.35 -22.79 30.99
C PRO A 461 8.06 -23.17 31.71
N THR A 462 6.98 -22.41 31.49
CA THR A 462 5.68 -22.59 32.16
C THR A 462 4.73 -23.48 31.39
N LEU A 463 5.01 -23.76 30.11
CA LEU A 463 4.15 -24.62 29.30
C LEU A 463 4.10 -26.05 29.86
N ARG A 464 2.89 -26.60 30.00
CA ARG A 464 2.57 -27.93 30.45
C ARG A 464 1.47 -28.54 29.60
N VAL A 465 1.33 -29.85 29.57
CA VAL A 465 0.21 -30.48 28.87
C VAL A 465 -1.12 -29.95 29.40
N SER A 466 -1.23 -29.79 30.72
CA SER A 466 -2.46 -29.33 31.40
C SER A 466 -2.88 -27.89 31.04
N ASN A 467 -1.95 -27.04 30.54
CA ASN A 467 -2.23 -25.64 30.15
C ASN A 467 -2.19 -25.38 28.63
N VAL A 468 -1.93 -26.40 27.81
CA VAL A 468 -1.97 -26.27 26.33
C VAL A 468 -3.32 -25.73 25.84
N LYS A 469 -4.42 -26.12 26.48
CA LYS A 469 -5.78 -25.60 26.21
C LYS A 469 -5.90 -24.08 26.34
N ASP A 470 -5.07 -23.46 27.15
CA ASP A 470 -5.08 -22.00 27.36
C ASP A 470 -4.38 -21.25 26.23
N TRP A 471 -3.45 -21.92 25.59
CA TRP A 471 -2.71 -21.40 24.44
C TRP A 471 -3.43 -21.71 23.14
N ALA A 472 -3.99 -22.92 22.95
CA ALA A 472 -4.70 -23.35 21.75
C ALA A 472 -6.13 -22.80 21.69
N ALA A 473 -6.62 -22.50 20.50
CA ALA A 473 -7.97 -21.98 20.27
C ALA A 473 -8.83 -22.94 19.41
N PHE A 474 -8.54 -24.23 19.46
CA PHE A 474 -9.22 -25.20 18.61
C PHE A 474 -10.68 -25.43 19.05
N ARG A 475 -11.61 -25.44 18.07
CA ARG A 475 -13.02 -25.74 18.28
C ARG A 475 -13.25 -27.21 18.64
N ARG A 476 -12.52 -28.10 17.95
CA ARG A 476 -12.72 -29.54 18.07
C ARG A 476 -11.87 -30.12 19.23
N PRO A 477 -12.48 -30.82 20.22
CA PRO A 477 -11.72 -31.40 21.32
C PRO A 477 -10.66 -32.42 20.86
N GLU A 478 -10.93 -33.15 19.76
CA GLU A 478 -10.00 -34.13 19.19
C GLU A 478 -8.71 -33.48 18.63
N ASP A 479 -8.78 -32.24 18.18
CA ASP A 479 -7.60 -31.50 17.70
C ASP A 479 -6.71 -31.10 18.89
N LEU A 480 -7.31 -30.67 20.01
CA LEU A 480 -6.59 -30.37 21.23
C LEU A 480 -5.95 -31.65 21.81
N ALA A 481 -6.72 -32.73 21.89
CA ALA A 481 -6.23 -34.02 22.42
C ALA A 481 -5.03 -34.54 21.57
N LYS A 482 -5.09 -34.39 20.23
CA LYS A 482 -3.99 -34.74 19.33
C LYS A 482 -2.73 -33.92 19.60
N LEU A 483 -2.87 -32.62 19.87
CA LEU A 483 -1.74 -31.77 20.21
C LEU A 483 -1.15 -32.12 21.55
N GLU A 484 -1.98 -32.35 22.58
CA GLU A 484 -1.56 -32.76 23.91
C GLU A 484 -0.82 -34.11 23.85
N GLU A 485 -1.32 -35.10 23.09
CA GLU A 485 -0.67 -36.39 22.88
C GLU A 485 0.72 -36.22 22.23
N GLY A 486 0.81 -35.42 21.14
CA GLY A 486 2.07 -35.18 20.46
C GLY A 486 3.10 -34.52 21.37
N LEU A 487 2.70 -33.48 22.11
CA LEU A 487 3.59 -32.78 23.06
C LEU A 487 4.00 -33.66 24.24
N ARG A 488 3.08 -34.51 24.80
CA ARG A 488 3.40 -35.50 25.84
C ARG A 488 4.45 -36.50 25.34
N LYS A 489 4.29 -37.02 24.13
CA LYS A 489 5.27 -37.93 23.51
C LYS A 489 6.61 -37.25 23.22
N ALA A 490 6.60 -35.92 22.96
CA ALA A 490 7.82 -35.13 22.82
C ALA A 490 8.51 -34.83 24.16
N GLY A 491 7.89 -35.14 25.32
CA GLY A 491 8.46 -34.95 26.65
C GLY A 491 8.03 -33.65 27.35
N LEU A 492 6.89 -33.07 26.97
CA LEU A 492 6.29 -31.95 27.71
C LEU A 492 5.75 -32.48 29.06
N PRO A 493 6.09 -31.84 30.22
CA PRO A 493 5.54 -32.19 31.51
C PRO A 493 4.01 -32.02 31.60
N GLU A 494 3.34 -32.81 32.47
CA GLU A 494 1.91 -32.70 32.75
C GLU A 494 1.50 -31.33 33.34
#